data_367e6c49d3b895a36edd64d64c13ca1d
#
_entry.id   367e6c49d3b895a36edd64d64c13ca1d
#
_cell.length_a   1.000
_cell.length_b   1.000
_cell.length_c   1.000
_cell.angle_alpha   90.00
_cell.angle_beta   90.00
_cell.angle_gamma   90.00
#
_symmetry.space_group_name_H-M   'P 1'
#
loop_
_entity.id
_entity.type
_entity.pdbx_description
1 polymer ?
#
loop_
_entity_poly.entity_id
_entity_poly.type
_entity_poly.pdbx_seq_one_letter_code
_entity_poly.pdbx_strand_id
1 'polypeptide(L)'
;MVFKLFPKQDRNLDDDSSMRARSDDDGIVAEIKSAILSKIILVAGKDVKHANIHDWYIATALTLRDRIVYQWLQSDRSARSNGDKRVYYLSLEFLIGRLLTDALTNMSLMEPFRTAIEDLGINFDELRDVEPDAALGNGGLGRLAACFMESMATLAIPAQGYGIRYEHGLFRQIVSNGWQEEFPEQWLLSGNPWEFERSDVI
;
A
#
# COMPACT_ATOMS: atom_id res chain seq x y z
N MET A 1 -11.69 -7.65 -8.27
CA MET A 1 -10.48 -7.02 -7.74
C MET A 1 -9.28 -7.93 -7.98
N VAL A 2 -8.15 -7.38 -8.37
CA VAL A 2 -6.95 -8.15 -8.66
C VAL A 2 -5.86 -7.73 -7.68
N PHE A 3 -5.30 -8.69 -6.93
CA PHE A 3 -4.22 -8.47 -5.99
C PHE A 3 -2.90 -8.92 -6.61
N LYS A 4 -1.89 -8.05 -6.59
CA LYS A 4 -0.52 -8.38 -7.00
C LYS A 4 0.43 -7.97 -5.90
N LEU A 5 1.25 -8.90 -5.45
CA LEU A 5 2.30 -8.67 -4.46
C LEU A 5 3.68 -8.67 -5.13
N PHE A 6 4.63 -8.05 -4.48
CA PHE A 6 5.95 -7.78 -5.03
C PHE A 6 7.00 -8.63 -4.32
N PRO A 7 7.98 -9.19 -5.03
CA PRO A 7 9.08 -9.91 -4.39
C PRO A 7 9.92 -8.96 -3.54
N LYS A 8 10.42 -9.46 -2.40
CA LYS A 8 11.38 -8.74 -1.57
C LYS A 8 12.67 -8.50 -2.35
N GLN A 9 13.22 -7.31 -2.23
CA GLN A 9 14.50 -6.95 -2.83
C GLN A 9 15.63 -7.41 -1.90
N ASP A 10 16.43 -8.41 -2.31
CA ASP A 10 17.66 -8.79 -1.61
C ASP A 10 18.69 -7.67 -1.78
N ARG A 11 19.08 -7.00 -0.69
CA ARG A 11 20.24 -6.12 -0.64
C ARG A 11 21.46 -6.94 -0.28
N ASN A 12 22.43 -7.05 -1.17
CA ASN A 12 23.79 -7.40 -0.81
C ASN A 12 24.40 -6.23 -0.03
N LEU A 13 24.67 -6.47 1.26
CA LEU A 13 25.39 -5.55 2.13
C LEU A 13 26.89 -5.78 1.94
N ASP A 14 27.52 -4.99 1.08
CA ASP A 14 28.96 -4.82 1.08
C ASP A 14 29.33 -3.54 1.84
N ASP A 15 30.18 -3.73 2.82
CA ASP A 15 30.57 -2.84 3.90
C ASP A 15 31.67 -1.84 3.46
N ASP A 16 31.30 -0.75 2.76
CA ASP A 16 32.16 0.46 2.66
C ASP A 16 31.39 1.73 2.28
N SER A 17 30.40 2.17 3.08
CA SER A 17 29.53 3.24 2.60
C SER A 17 28.86 4.16 3.63
N SER A 18 29.38 4.32 4.84
CA SER A 18 28.65 5.14 5.83
C SER A 18 28.49 6.64 5.47
N MET A 19 29.37 7.18 4.62
CA MET A 19 29.26 8.58 4.13
C MET A 19 28.45 8.68 2.82
N ARG A 20 28.58 7.70 1.90
CA ARG A 20 27.77 7.65 0.68
C ARG A 20 26.31 7.30 0.97
N ALA A 21 26.06 6.40 1.93
CA ALA A 21 24.70 6.04 2.35
C ALA A 21 23.91 7.24 2.90
N ARG A 22 24.52 8.14 3.68
CA ARG A 22 23.82 9.33 4.20
C ARG A 22 23.47 10.33 3.10
N SER A 23 24.35 10.57 2.13
CA SER A 23 24.04 11.48 1.01
C SER A 23 22.97 10.93 0.08
N ASP A 24 22.90 9.61 -0.09
CA ASP A 24 21.88 8.94 -0.87
C ASP A 24 20.54 8.93 -0.13
N ASP A 25 20.53 8.75 1.19
CA ASP A 25 19.33 8.81 2.01
C ASP A 25 18.72 10.22 2.04
N ASP A 26 19.54 11.28 2.17
CA ASP A 26 19.07 12.66 2.13
C ASP A 26 18.45 13.01 0.77
N GLY A 27 19.02 12.48 -0.32
CA GLY A 27 18.48 12.64 -1.68
C GLY A 27 17.11 11.96 -1.83
N ILE A 28 16.95 10.74 -1.32
CA ILE A 28 15.69 9.99 -1.34
C ILE A 28 14.62 10.71 -0.51
N VAL A 29 14.96 11.21 0.67
CA VAL A 29 14.04 11.96 1.54
C VAL A 29 13.53 13.22 0.83
N ALA A 30 14.43 13.99 0.21
CA ALA A 30 14.05 15.20 -0.54
C ALA A 30 13.13 14.91 -1.73
N GLU A 31 13.41 13.81 -2.46
CA GLU A 31 12.55 13.34 -3.55
C GLU A 31 11.15 12.95 -3.05
N ILE A 32 11.06 12.19 -1.95
CA ILE A 32 9.80 11.80 -1.34
C ILE A 32 8.99 13.02 -0.91
N LYS A 33 9.60 13.99 -0.23
CA LYS A 33 8.95 15.24 0.18
C LYS A 33 8.38 15.99 -1.02
N SER A 34 9.16 16.16 -2.07
CA SER A 34 8.72 16.82 -3.30
C SER A 34 7.56 16.08 -3.96
N ALA A 35 7.62 14.76 -4.02
CA ALA A 35 6.55 13.94 -4.59
C ALA A 35 5.24 14.02 -3.78
N ILE A 36 5.32 13.96 -2.45
CA ILE A 36 4.13 14.10 -1.57
C ILE A 36 3.49 15.47 -1.77
N LEU A 37 4.26 16.55 -1.72
CA LEU A 37 3.76 17.92 -1.93
C LEU A 37 3.11 18.09 -3.31
N SER A 38 3.73 17.51 -4.33
CA SER A 38 3.15 17.49 -5.69
C SER A 38 1.79 16.78 -5.73
N LYS A 39 1.64 15.64 -5.02
CA LYS A 39 0.36 14.92 -4.95
C LYS A 39 -0.73 15.71 -4.22
N ILE A 40 -0.40 16.42 -3.15
CA ILE A 40 -1.37 17.31 -2.47
C ILE A 40 -1.88 18.38 -3.45
N ILE A 41 -0.99 19.02 -4.19
CA ILE A 41 -1.36 20.09 -5.10
C ILE A 41 -2.10 19.56 -6.33
N LEU A 42 -1.55 18.55 -7.01
CA LEU A 42 -2.02 18.12 -8.32
C LEU A 42 -3.11 17.07 -8.29
N VAL A 43 -3.17 16.23 -7.24
CA VAL A 43 -4.16 15.16 -7.14
C VAL A 43 -5.28 15.54 -6.17
N ALA A 44 -4.95 16.02 -4.95
CA ALA A 44 -5.97 16.48 -4.02
C ALA A 44 -6.53 17.87 -4.36
N GLY A 45 -5.86 18.65 -5.23
CA GLY A 45 -6.29 19.99 -5.65
C GLY A 45 -6.30 21.00 -4.50
N LYS A 46 -5.41 20.84 -3.51
CA LYS A 46 -5.39 21.65 -2.29
C LYS A 46 -4.05 22.37 -2.11
N ASP A 47 -4.11 23.54 -1.48
CA ASP A 47 -2.92 24.17 -0.91
C ASP A 47 -2.44 23.33 0.29
N VAL A 48 -1.13 23.16 0.39
CA VAL A 48 -0.47 22.39 1.46
C VAL A 48 -0.90 22.84 2.87
N LYS A 49 -1.11 24.16 3.05
CA LYS A 49 -1.55 24.75 4.33
C LYS A 49 -2.98 24.36 4.75
N HIS A 50 -3.79 23.92 3.80
CA HIS A 50 -5.19 23.54 4.01
C HIS A 50 -5.41 22.02 3.91
N ALA A 51 -4.34 21.24 3.67
CA ALA A 51 -4.41 19.80 3.62
C ALA A 51 -4.65 19.21 5.02
N ASN A 52 -5.65 18.36 5.14
CA ASN A 52 -5.91 17.61 6.37
C ASN A 52 -5.11 16.30 6.40
N ILE A 53 -5.12 15.59 7.51
CA ILE A 53 -4.34 14.36 7.69
C ILE A 53 -4.67 13.28 6.65
N HIS A 54 -5.93 13.22 6.21
CA HIS A 54 -6.35 12.28 5.17
C HIS A 54 -5.77 12.63 3.79
N ASP A 55 -5.68 13.91 3.44
CA ASP A 55 -5.02 14.36 2.20
C ASP A 55 -3.54 13.97 2.21
N TRP A 56 -2.88 14.11 3.37
CA TRP A 56 -1.49 13.69 3.56
C TRP A 56 -1.32 12.19 3.42
N TYR A 57 -2.24 11.38 3.99
CA TYR A 57 -2.26 9.94 3.80
C TYR A 57 -2.39 9.57 2.32
N ILE A 58 -3.37 10.12 1.60
CA ILE A 58 -3.57 9.85 0.17
C ILE A 58 -2.33 10.21 -0.65
N ALA A 59 -1.75 11.40 -0.42
CA ALA A 59 -0.55 11.84 -1.11
C ALA A 59 0.66 10.92 -0.86
N THR A 60 0.83 10.47 0.39
CA THR A 60 1.88 9.53 0.79
C THR A 60 1.69 8.16 0.15
N ALA A 61 0.48 7.61 0.22
CA ALA A 61 0.15 6.32 -0.37
C ALA A 61 0.33 6.33 -1.90
N LEU A 62 -0.09 7.39 -2.58
CA LEU A 62 0.12 7.57 -4.02
C LEU A 62 1.61 7.70 -4.39
N THR A 63 2.39 8.39 -3.57
CA THR A 63 3.85 8.52 -3.78
C THR A 63 4.54 7.16 -3.66
N LEU A 64 4.15 6.34 -2.68
CA LEU A 64 4.64 4.98 -2.54
C LEU A 64 4.15 4.08 -3.69
N ARG A 65 2.86 4.17 -4.05
CA ARG A 65 2.26 3.41 -5.15
C ARG A 65 3.00 3.62 -6.48
N ASP A 66 3.40 4.84 -6.78
CA ASP A 66 4.13 5.13 -8.01
C ASP A 66 5.43 4.29 -8.09
N ARG A 67 6.17 4.15 -6.98
CA ARG A 67 7.38 3.30 -6.92
C ARG A 67 7.04 1.81 -7.07
N ILE A 68 5.98 1.36 -6.43
CA ILE A 68 5.48 -0.01 -6.53
C ILE A 68 5.14 -0.37 -7.97
N VAL A 69 4.45 0.51 -8.70
CA VAL A 69 4.02 0.26 -10.08
C VAL A 69 5.19 0.04 -11.02
N TYR A 70 6.28 0.79 -10.87
CA TYR A 70 7.48 0.57 -11.68
C TYR A 70 8.04 -0.85 -11.50
N GLN A 71 8.19 -1.30 -10.26
CA GLN A 71 8.68 -2.66 -9.97
C GLN A 71 7.69 -3.74 -10.45
N TRP A 72 6.40 -3.52 -10.24
CA TRP A 72 5.36 -4.41 -10.73
C TRP A 72 5.42 -4.60 -12.23
N LEU A 73 5.46 -3.51 -13.00
CA LEU A 73 5.53 -3.57 -14.47
C LEU A 73 6.81 -4.26 -14.96
N GLN A 74 7.93 -4.04 -14.27
CA GLN A 74 9.20 -4.71 -14.58
C GLN A 74 9.09 -6.21 -14.34
N SER A 75 8.58 -6.63 -13.18
CA SER A 75 8.39 -8.04 -12.83
C SER A 75 7.44 -8.75 -13.80
N ASP A 76 6.33 -8.09 -14.17
CA ASP A 76 5.35 -8.65 -15.12
C ASP A 76 5.96 -8.84 -16.52
N ARG A 77 6.78 -7.89 -16.99
CA ARG A 77 7.51 -8.01 -18.26
C ARG A 77 8.52 -9.17 -18.24
N SER A 78 9.30 -9.28 -17.15
CA SER A 78 10.27 -10.35 -16.98
C SER A 78 9.61 -11.72 -16.98
N ALA A 79 8.54 -11.89 -16.20
CA ALA A 79 7.79 -13.15 -16.16
C ALA A 79 7.19 -13.54 -17.52
N ARG A 80 6.74 -12.55 -18.32
CA ARG A 80 6.27 -12.81 -19.70
C ARG A 80 7.39 -13.21 -20.63
N SER A 81 8.51 -12.50 -20.59
CA SER A 81 9.65 -12.78 -21.48
C SER A 81 10.30 -14.14 -21.20
N ASN A 82 10.31 -14.57 -19.94
CA ASN A 82 10.83 -15.85 -19.51
C ASN A 82 9.86 -17.03 -19.77
N GLY A 83 8.60 -16.75 -20.08
CA GLY A 83 7.56 -17.78 -20.19
C GLY A 83 7.20 -18.42 -18.84
N ASP A 84 7.36 -17.70 -17.74
CA ASP A 84 7.12 -18.22 -16.38
C ASP A 84 5.66 -18.63 -16.20
N LYS A 85 5.44 -19.74 -15.50
CA LYS A 85 4.11 -20.17 -15.09
C LYS A 85 3.52 -19.16 -14.11
N ARG A 86 2.24 -18.82 -14.30
CA ARG A 86 1.51 -17.90 -13.43
C ARG A 86 0.51 -18.66 -12.57
N VAL A 87 0.40 -18.24 -11.32
CA VAL A 87 -0.63 -18.70 -10.41
C VAL A 87 -1.78 -17.70 -10.38
N TYR A 88 -3.00 -18.20 -10.54
CA TYR A 88 -4.22 -17.42 -10.41
C TYR A 88 -4.97 -17.93 -9.18
N TYR A 89 -5.05 -17.10 -8.14
CA TYR A 89 -5.68 -17.44 -6.87
C TYR A 89 -7.07 -16.78 -6.81
N LEU A 90 -8.12 -17.58 -6.85
CA LEU A 90 -9.49 -17.12 -6.79
C LEU A 90 -10.03 -17.29 -5.36
N SER A 91 -10.49 -16.20 -4.75
CA SER A 91 -11.12 -16.23 -3.44
C SER A 91 -12.27 -15.22 -3.38
N LEU A 92 -13.34 -15.60 -2.68
CA LEU A 92 -14.43 -14.67 -2.38
C LEU A 92 -14.01 -13.63 -1.31
N GLU A 93 -12.99 -13.91 -0.54
CA GLU A 93 -12.53 -13.09 0.57
C GLU A 93 -11.02 -12.85 0.51
N PHE A 94 -10.60 -11.63 0.86
CA PHE A 94 -9.21 -11.26 1.06
C PHE A 94 -9.10 -10.35 2.30
N LEU A 95 -8.48 -10.83 3.38
CA LEU A 95 -8.15 -10.03 4.56
C LEU A 95 -6.68 -9.60 4.48
N ILE A 96 -6.43 -8.55 3.71
CA ILE A 96 -5.06 -8.06 3.45
C ILE A 96 -4.55 -7.08 4.50
N GLY A 97 -5.45 -6.45 5.27
CA GLY A 97 -5.09 -5.43 6.24
C GLY A 97 -4.74 -4.07 5.62
N ARG A 98 -4.15 -3.19 6.41
CA ARG A 98 -3.64 -1.89 5.97
C ARG A 98 -2.35 -2.05 5.18
N LEU A 99 -2.22 -1.34 4.07
CA LEU A 99 -1.16 -1.59 3.08
C LEU A 99 0.04 -0.64 3.21
N LEU A 100 -0.14 0.56 3.77
CA LEU A 100 0.91 1.58 3.79
C LEU A 100 2.19 1.09 4.50
N THR A 101 2.04 0.65 5.75
CA THR A 101 3.18 0.19 6.56
C THR A 101 3.81 -1.08 6.00
N ASP A 102 2.98 -2.01 5.53
CA ASP A 102 3.44 -3.26 4.91
C ASP A 102 4.26 -2.96 3.65
N ALA A 103 3.74 -2.15 2.75
CA ALA A 103 4.43 -1.77 1.52
C ALA A 103 5.73 -1.00 1.79
N LEU A 104 5.74 -0.05 2.73
CA LEU A 104 6.96 0.67 3.13
C LEU A 104 8.03 -0.28 3.67
N THR A 105 7.63 -1.27 4.48
CA THR A 105 8.54 -2.27 5.04
C THR A 105 9.12 -3.17 3.94
N ASN A 106 8.27 -3.69 3.07
CA ASN A 106 8.68 -4.58 1.98
C ASN A 106 9.57 -3.88 0.93
N MET A 107 9.37 -2.58 0.72
CA MET A 107 10.20 -1.73 -0.15
C MET A 107 11.47 -1.23 0.53
N SER A 108 11.67 -1.48 1.84
CA SER A 108 12.73 -0.90 2.67
C SER A 108 12.76 0.64 2.65
N LEU A 109 11.58 1.27 2.60
CA LEU A 109 11.38 2.71 2.51
C LEU A 109 10.76 3.31 3.79
N MET A 110 10.63 2.53 4.87
CA MET A 110 9.99 2.97 6.11
C MET A 110 10.65 4.23 6.68
N GLU A 111 11.96 4.19 6.91
CA GLU A 111 12.68 5.32 7.51
C GLU A 111 12.73 6.56 6.59
N PRO A 112 13.03 6.45 5.27
CA PRO A 112 12.97 7.60 4.38
C PRO A 112 11.59 8.27 4.31
N PHE A 113 10.49 7.50 4.29
CA PHE A 113 9.15 8.06 4.30
C PHE A 113 8.78 8.69 5.65
N ARG A 114 9.12 8.04 6.77
CA ARG A 114 8.92 8.60 8.11
C ARG A 114 9.63 9.94 8.24
N THR A 115 10.91 10.00 7.92
CA THR A 115 11.70 11.24 7.96
C THR A 115 11.10 12.33 7.07
N ALA A 116 10.72 11.97 5.84
CA ALA A 116 10.13 12.93 4.91
C ALA A 116 8.82 13.54 5.43
N ILE A 117 7.96 12.73 6.05
CA ILE A 117 6.66 13.13 6.59
C ILE A 117 6.84 13.99 7.85
N GLU A 118 7.72 13.58 8.77
CA GLU A 118 8.03 14.31 9.99
C GLU A 118 8.70 15.66 9.70
N ASP A 119 9.60 15.74 8.71
CA ASP A 119 10.20 16.99 8.21
C ASP A 119 9.16 17.96 7.60
N LEU A 120 8.04 17.42 7.08
CA LEU A 120 6.91 18.23 6.60
C LEU A 120 5.98 18.66 7.75
N GLY A 121 6.31 18.32 8.99
CA GLY A 121 5.56 18.69 10.20
C GLY A 121 4.33 17.79 10.47
N ILE A 122 4.26 16.63 9.86
CA ILE A 122 3.14 15.69 10.03
C ILE A 122 3.59 14.52 10.91
N ASN A 123 2.75 14.12 11.86
CA ASN A 123 2.99 12.94 12.68
C ASN A 123 2.74 11.67 11.86
N PHE A 124 3.77 10.82 11.68
CA PHE A 124 3.66 9.62 10.88
C PHE A 124 2.69 8.59 11.46
N ASP A 125 2.61 8.45 12.78
CA ASP A 125 1.72 7.49 13.41
C ASP A 125 0.25 7.91 13.27
N GLU A 126 -0.05 9.21 13.39
CA GLU A 126 -1.39 9.74 13.12
C GLU A 126 -1.78 9.55 11.65
N LEU A 127 -0.84 9.79 10.72
CA LEU A 127 -1.06 9.59 9.30
C LEU A 127 -1.35 8.12 8.97
N ARG A 128 -0.62 7.19 9.57
CA ARG A 128 -0.82 5.75 9.38
C ARG A 128 -2.21 5.30 9.89
N ASP A 129 -2.67 5.90 11.00
CA ASP A 129 -3.90 5.47 11.66
C ASP A 129 -5.18 5.88 10.91
N VAL A 130 -5.09 6.83 9.97
CA VAL A 130 -6.24 7.20 9.13
C VAL A 130 -6.45 6.27 7.92
N GLU A 131 -5.53 5.33 7.65
CA GLU A 131 -5.69 4.35 6.58
C GLU A 131 -6.89 3.44 6.87
N PRO A 132 -7.92 3.39 5.99
CA PRO A 132 -9.02 2.47 6.17
C PRO A 132 -8.56 1.02 5.91
N ASP A 133 -9.08 0.08 6.69
CA ASP A 133 -8.84 -1.35 6.47
C ASP A 133 -9.83 -1.88 5.43
N ALA A 134 -9.32 -2.30 4.28
CA ALA A 134 -10.10 -3.00 3.26
C ALA A 134 -10.32 -4.47 3.67
N ALA A 135 -11.03 -4.70 4.78
CA ALA A 135 -11.33 -6.02 5.31
C ALA A 135 -12.38 -6.74 4.45
N LEU A 136 -11.96 -7.22 3.27
CA LEU A 136 -12.80 -7.89 2.29
C LEU A 136 -13.00 -9.38 2.61
N GLY A 137 -13.29 -9.69 3.87
CA GLY A 137 -13.51 -11.03 4.38
C GLY A 137 -13.75 -11.02 5.88
N ASN A 138 -14.21 -12.13 6.44
CA ASN A 138 -14.61 -12.21 7.84
C ASN A 138 -13.85 -13.24 8.68
N GLY A 139 -12.90 -13.97 8.09
CA GLY A 139 -12.20 -15.00 8.85
C GLY A 139 -11.07 -15.69 8.12
N GLY A 140 -10.87 -16.97 8.44
CA GLY A 140 -9.74 -17.78 8.01
C GLY A 140 -9.58 -17.92 6.50
N LEU A 141 -10.68 -17.93 5.73
CA LEU A 141 -10.63 -18.00 4.27
C LEU A 141 -9.93 -16.78 3.68
N GLY A 142 -10.33 -15.57 4.12
CA GLY A 142 -9.75 -14.32 3.66
C GLY A 142 -8.30 -14.14 4.11
N ARG A 143 -7.97 -14.54 5.35
CA ARG A 143 -6.58 -14.47 5.83
C ARG A 143 -5.69 -15.51 5.14
N LEU A 144 -6.19 -16.72 4.86
CA LEU A 144 -5.46 -17.72 4.09
C LEU A 144 -5.10 -17.21 2.70
N ALA A 145 -6.05 -16.56 2.01
CA ALA A 145 -5.82 -15.95 0.71
C ALA A 145 -4.68 -14.90 0.76
N ALA A 146 -4.70 -14.01 1.75
CA ALA A 146 -3.64 -13.03 1.97
C ALA A 146 -2.28 -13.70 2.22
N CYS A 147 -2.21 -14.69 3.11
CA CYS A 147 -0.98 -15.41 3.43
C CYS A 147 -0.40 -16.15 2.22
N PHE A 148 -1.23 -16.76 1.37
CA PHE A 148 -0.75 -17.40 0.15
C PHE A 148 -0.19 -16.39 -0.85
N MET A 149 -0.83 -15.23 -1.02
CA MET A 149 -0.30 -14.18 -1.88
C MET A 149 1.05 -13.67 -1.37
N GLU A 150 1.18 -13.40 -0.06
CA GLU A 150 2.44 -12.98 0.59
C GLU A 150 3.55 -14.04 0.43
N SER A 151 3.21 -15.31 0.62
CA SER A 151 4.16 -16.44 0.45
C SER A 151 4.64 -16.56 -0.99
N MET A 152 3.74 -16.44 -1.97
CA MET A 152 4.11 -16.47 -3.39
C MET A 152 4.98 -15.27 -3.76
N ALA A 153 4.71 -14.09 -3.21
CA ALA A 153 5.56 -12.91 -3.42
C ALA A 153 6.97 -13.12 -2.84
N THR A 154 7.07 -13.68 -1.62
CA THR A 154 8.35 -14.00 -0.97
C THR A 154 9.18 -15.00 -1.78
N LEU A 155 8.53 -15.96 -2.42
CA LEU A 155 9.16 -16.98 -3.26
C LEU A 155 9.37 -16.51 -4.72
N ALA A 156 9.10 -15.25 -5.03
CA ALA A 156 9.15 -14.68 -6.38
C ALA A 156 8.29 -15.45 -7.42
N ILE A 157 7.20 -16.08 -6.98
CA ILE A 157 6.27 -16.78 -7.86
C ILE A 157 5.31 -15.74 -8.48
N PRO A 158 5.24 -15.64 -9.83
CA PRO A 158 4.28 -14.75 -10.48
C PRO A 158 2.84 -15.16 -10.15
N ALA A 159 2.17 -14.40 -9.31
CA ALA A 159 0.84 -14.71 -8.84
C ALA A 159 -0.12 -13.52 -8.98
N GLN A 160 -1.39 -13.83 -9.17
CA GLN A 160 -2.47 -12.85 -9.28
C GLN A 160 -3.70 -13.35 -8.54
N GLY A 161 -4.18 -12.57 -7.56
CA GLY A 161 -5.41 -12.85 -6.83
C GLY A 161 -6.62 -12.23 -7.51
N TYR A 162 -7.71 -12.96 -7.55
CA TYR A 162 -9.01 -12.49 -8.03
C TYR A 162 -10.05 -12.61 -6.92
N GLY A 163 -10.73 -11.53 -6.62
CA GLY A 163 -11.73 -11.48 -5.56
C GLY A 163 -12.86 -10.51 -5.85
N ILE A 164 -13.81 -10.47 -4.95
CA ILE A 164 -14.94 -9.54 -5.00
C ILE A 164 -14.51 -8.24 -4.29
N ARG A 165 -14.75 -7.11 -4.95
CA ARG A 165 -14.62 -5.79 -4.35
C ARG A 165 -15.93 -5.42 -3.68
N TYR A 166 -16.10 -5.85 -2.43
CA TYR A 166 -17.28 -5.51 -1.65
C TYR A 166 -17.38 -4.01 -1.42
N GLU A 167 -18.58 -3.47 -1.46
CA GLU A 167 -18.84 -2.05 -1.17
C GLU A 167 -18.54 -1.72 0.30
N HIS A 168 -18.86 -2.65 1.19
CA HIS A 168 -18.56 -2.55 2.61
C HIS A 168 -17.58 -3.64 3.01
N GLY A 169 -16.58 -3.29 3.83
CA GLY A 169 -15.71 -4.26 4.48
C GLY A 169 -16.41 -5.00 5.63
N LEU A 170 -15.62 -5.72 6.43
CA LEU A 170 -16.11 -6.29 7.67
C LEU A 170 -16.67 -5.18 8.57
N PHE A 171 -17.79 -5.43 9.24
CA PHE A 171 -18.48 -4.44 10.05
C PHE A 171 -17.59 -3.88 11.17
N ARG A 172 -17.78 -2.59 11.46
CA ARG A 172 -17.16 -1.91 12.59
C ARG A 172 -17.99 -2.16 13.84
N GLN A 173 -17.34 -2.50 14.94
CA GLN A 173 -17.97 -2.72 16.24
C GLN A 173 -17.80 -1.49 17.11
N ILE A 174 -18.88 -1.05 17.76
CA ILE A 174 -18.91 0.02 18.75
C ILE A 174 -19.57 -0.52 20.02
N VAL A 175 -19.04 -0.15 21.17
CA VAL A 175 -19.71 -0.42 22.45
C VAL A 175 -20.50 0.83 22.84
N SER A 176 -21.84 0.70 22.88
CA SER A 176 -22.78 1.75 23.26
C SER A 176 -23.62 1.27 24.42
N ASN A 177 -23.63 2.00 25.54
CA ASN A 177 -24.39 1.65 26.74
C ASN A 177 -24.15 0.21 27.27
N GLY A 178 -22.95 -0.30 27.11
CA GLY A 178 -22.57 -1.65 27.52
C GLY A 178 -22.97 -2.76 26.53
N TRP A 179 -23.56 -2.42 25.38
CA TRP A 179 -23.92 -3.34 24.31
C TRP A 179 -23.07 -3.12 23.09
N GLN A 180 -22.76 -4.21 22.37
CA GLN A 180 -22.10 -4.15 21.08
C GLN A 180 -23.11 -3.77 20.00
N GLU A 181 -22.75 -2.77 19.21
CA GLU A 181 -23.47 -2.35 18.02
C GLU A 181 -22.56 -2.53 16.78
N GLU A 182 -23.13 -2.94 15.65
CA GLU A 182 -22.41 -3.21 14.42
C GLU A 182 -22.81 -2.23 13.33
N PHE A 183 -21.82 -1.63 12.66
CA PHE A 183 -22.03 -0.66 11.60
C PHE A 183 -21.28 -1.10 10.33
N PRO A 184 -21.84 -0.86 9.13
CA PRO A 184 -21.12 -1.08 7.88
C PRO A 184 -19.82 -0.30 7.85
N GLU A 185 -18.69 -0.94 7.53
CA GLU A 185 -17.42 -0.24 7.33
C GLU A 185 -17.37 0.34 5.92
N GLN A 186 -17.33 1.67 5.85
CA GLN A 186 -17.30 2.43 4.59
C GLN A 186 -15.86 2.72 4.16
N TRP A 187 -15.09 1.70 3.89
CA TRP A 187 -13.68 1.81 3.55
C TRP A 187 -13.38 2.57 2.25
N LEU A 188 -14.40 2.79 1.41
CA LEU A 188 -14.31 3.51 0.15
C LEU A 188 -14.77 4.97 0.23
N LEU A 189 -15.23 5.45 1.39
CA LEU A 189 -15.84 6.78 1.54
C LEU A 189 -14.95 7.92 1.01
N SER A 190 -13.65 7.81 1.18
CA SER A 190 -12.67 8.80 0.73
C SER A 190 -11.83 8.35 -0.45
N GLY A 191 -12.29 7.32 -1.18
CA GLY A 191 -11.52 6.67 -2.23
C GLY A 191 -10.49 5.69 -1.70
N ASN A 192 -9.83 4.98 -2.60
CA ASN A 192 -8.77 4.04 -2.25
C ASN A 192 -7.52 4.32 -3.10
N PRO A 193 -6.42 4.82 -2.51
CA PRO A 193 -5.22 5.16 -3.25
C PRO A 193 -4.52 3.93 -3.86
N TRP A 194 -4.83 2.73 -3.42
CA TRP A 194 -4.20 1.48 -3.89
C TRP A 194 -4.87 0.89 -5.13
N GLU A 195 -5.98 1.45 -5.59
CA GLU A 195 -6.74 0.95 -6.74
C GLU A 195 -6.32 1.62 -8.05
N PHE A 196 -6.39 0.82 -9.13
CA PHE A 196 -6.40 1.30 -10.50
C PHE A 196 -7.72 0.85 -11.13
N GLU A 197 -8.58 1.81 -11.42
CA GLU A 197 -9.81 1.52 -12.15
C GLU A 197 -9.48 1.09 -13.59
N ARG A 198 -10.09 0.01 -14.02
CA ARG A 198 -9.92 -0.56 -15.35
C ARG A 198 -11.29 -0.71 -16.01
N SER A 199 -11.76 0.37 -16.60
CA SER A 199 -13.03 0.41 -17.36
C SER A 199 -12.97 -0.36 -18.68
N ASP A 200 -11.77 -0.73 -19.13
CA ASP A 200 -11.49 -1.51 -20.34
C ASP A 200 -11.63 -3.03 -20.13
N VAL A 201 -11.81 -3.48 -18.90
CA VAL A 201 -11.99 -4.89 -18.54
C VAL A 201 -13.41 -5.08 -18.03
N ILE A 202 -14.22 -5.77 -18.80
CA ILE A 202 -15.62 -6.12 -18.47
C ILE A 202 -15.65 -7.56 -17.94
#